data_189840b7cb8c441cc7c306df98052c35
#
_entry.id   189840b7cb8c441cc7c306df98052c35
#
_cell.length_a   1.000
_cell.length_b   1.000
_cell.length_c   1.000
_cell.angle_alpha   90.00
_cell.angle_beta   90.00
_cell.angle_gamma   90.00
#
_symmetry.space_group_name_H-M   'P 1'
#
loop_
_entity.id
_entity.type
_entity.pdbx_description
1 polymer ?
#
loop_
_entity_poly.entity_id
_entity_poly.type
_entity_poly.pdbx_seq_one_letter_code
_entity_poly.pdbx_strand_id
1 'polypeptide(L)'
;MTLMMLIALVAVTLTACGGGGNKKEEAANNATKTEANAKTEEGKEDGGAITAEGLMETKGGFMSIATGGTGGTYYPLGGALSNILNNAGVNYTATAQATGASVENVELVTKGDAEIGFIQNDVAYYAANGTETFDGNKKSSLRGLCCLYPEVVQIAASAESGIKTIDDLKGKKVAVGAPGSGVEVNVKQILDVHGITYDDLGKVDYLSFAEAADQIKSGQIDAAFITAAIPSSAYTELATTHDINLIPIAEDKAKELIEKYPFYVNLHITPTEYKGQDKELSLVAVQSMLVVDEKMSDEDAYNIVKLLFENLDTMKESHARGGDIALDKALDGMSIEVHPGAQKYFDEVKK
;
A
#
# COMPACT_ATOMS: atom_id res chain seq x y z
N MET A 1 16.71 -49.00 30.53
CA MET A 1 16.68 -50.14 29.56
C MET A 1 16.82 -49.58 28.18
N THR A 2 17.94 -49.90 27.57
CA THR A 2 18.54 -49.50 26.32
C THR A 2 17.90 -50.25 25.14
N LEU A 3 17.67 -49.59 23.98
CA LEU A 3 17.72 -50.23 22.65
C LEU A 3 17.69 -49.14 21.57
N MET A 4 18.80 -48.75 21.01
CA MET A 4 19.49 -49.08 19.73
C MET A 4 18.56 -49.07 18.49
N MET A 5 18.68 -48.03 17.69
CA MET A 5 19.40 -47.88 16.40
C MET A 5 19.07 -48.94 15.30
N LEU A 6 18.51 -48.48 14.18
CA LEU A 6 18.88 -49.04 12.86
C LEU A 6 18.73 -47.95 11.74
N ILE A 7 19.89 -47.62 11.17
CA ILE A 7 20.07 -46.83 9.94
C ILE A 7 20.03 -47.83 8.78
N ALA A 8 19.22 -47.56 7.76
CA ALA A 8 19.29 -48.29 6.49
C ALA A 8 19.70 -47.32 5.37
N LEU A 9 20.95 -47.44 4.95
CA LEU A 9 21.56 -46.85 3.77
C LEU A 9 21.20 -47.71 2.56
N VAL A 10 20.60 -47.16 1.51
CA VAL A 10 20.46 -47.84 0.20
C VAL A 10 21.26 -47.06 -0.83
N ALA A 11 22.38 -47.66 -1.23
CA ALA A 11 23.16 -47.25 -2.39
C ALA A 11 22.59 -47.95 -3.64
N VAL A 12 22.35 -47.21 -4.69
CA VAL A 12 22.05 -47.77 -6.02
C VAL A 12 23.16 -47.38 -6.98
N THR A 13 23.82 -48.40 -7.48
CA THR A 13 24.94 -48.43 -8.40
C THR A 13 24.52 -48.17 -9.83
N LEU A 14 25.34 -47.35 -10.54
CA LEU A 14 25.32 -47.20 -12.00
C LEU A 14 25.75 -48.48 -12.70
N THR A 15 25.07 -48.82 -13.78
CA THR A 15 25.59 -49.73 -14.79
C THR A 15 25.48 -49.09 -16.18
N ALA A 16 26.62 -48.95 -16.83
CA ALA A 16 26.79 -48.53 -18.22
C ALA A 16 27.01 -49.77 -19.11
N CYS A 17 26.45 -49.73 -20.32
CA CYS A 17 26.89 -50.43 -21.54
C CYS A 17 26.06 -49.89 -22.73
N GLY A 18 26.56 -49.47 -23.91
CA GLY A 18 27.80 -49.76 -24.58
C GLY A 18 27.48 -50.00 -26.06
N GLY A 19 28.28 -49.37 -27.00
CA GLY A 19 28.37 -49.72 -28.41
C GLY A 19 27.72 -48.69 -29.36
N GLY A 20 28.35 -48.02 -30.30
CA GLY A 20 29.55 -48.27 -31.05
C GLY A 20 29.35 -47.70 -32.47
N GLY A 21 30.34 -47.00 -33.04
CA GLY A 21 30.29 -46.65 -34.46
C GLY A 21 31.07 -45.38 -34.86
N ASN A 22 32.29 -45.56 -35.20
CA ASN A 22 33.29 -44.67 -35.80
C ASN A 22 32.82 -43.93 -37.06
N LYS A 23 33.19 -42.62 -37.22
CA LYS A 23 34.06 -42.20 -38.38
C LYS A 23 34.67 -40.82 -38.10
N LYS A 24 35.98 -40.82 -38.28
CA LYS A 24 36.86 -39.61 -38.38
C LYS A 24 36.58 -38.85 -39.65
N GLU A 25 36.72 -37.50 -39.58
CA GLU A 25 37.51 -36.76 -40.59
C GLU A 25 37.92 -35.43 -40.02
N GLU A 26 39.24 -35.17 -40.10
CA GLU A 26 39.92 -33.92 -39.77
C GLU A 26 39.65 -32.85 -40.83
N ALA A 27 39.59 -31.58 -40.43
CA ALA A 27 40.34 -30.51 -41.13
C ALA A 27 40.22 -29.15 -40.42
N ALA A 28 41.35 -28.70 -39.97
CA ALA A 28 41.95 -27.35 -40.06
C ALA A 28 41.21 -26.11 -39.58
N ASN A 29 41.78 -25.54 -38.53
CA ASN A 29 42.05 -24.12 -38.24
C ASN A 29 41.54 -23.08 -39.24
N ASN A 30 40.69 -22.17 -38.75
CA ASN A 30 40.99 -20.76 -39.02
C ASN A 30 40.38 -19.86 -37.86
N ALA A 31 41.28 -19.22 -37.14
CA ALA A 31 40.94 -18.25 -36.14
C ALA A 31 40.51 -16.94 -36.80
N THR A 32 39.29 -16.54 -36.67
CA THR A 32 38.92 -15.14 -36.91
C THR A 32 38.19 -14.62 -35.67
N LYS A 33 38.88 -13.76 -34.92
CA LYS A 33 38.27 -12.94 -33.89
C LYS A 33 37.19 -12.07 -34.53
N THR A 34 35.95 -12.31 -34.18
CA THR A 34 34.89 -11.33 -34.37
C THR A 34 34.47 -10.88 -32.99
N GLU A 35 34.89 -9.70 -32.60
CA GLU A 35 34.37 -8.95 -31.47
C GLU A 35 32.92 -8.61 -31.79
N ALA A 36 31.99 -9.38 -31.22
CA ALA A 36 30.58 -9.01 -31.18
C ALA A 36 30.40 -7.97 -30.07
N ASN A 37 30.38 -6.72 -30.52
CA ASN A 37 29.94 -5.59 -29.71
C ASN A 37 28.44 -5.77 -29.42
N ALA A 38 28.10 -6.39 -28.30
CA ALA A 38 26.75 -6.37 -27.76
C ALA A 38 26.52 -4.96 -27.22
N LYS A 39 25.98 -4.07 -28.07
CA LYS A 39 25.26 -2.90 -27.58
C LYS A 39 24.08 -3.38 -26.77
N THR A 40 24.20 -3.29 -25.45
CA THR A 40 23.07 -3.23 -24.55
C THR A 40 22.34 -1.95 -24.95
N GLU A 41 21.20 -2.08 -25.61
CA GLU A 41 20.23 -0.98 -25.67
C GLU A 41 19.70 -0.81 -24.25
N GLU A 42 20.26 0.15 -23.52
CA GLU A 42 19.60 0.76 -22.38
C GLU A 42 18.31 1.38 -22.94
N GLY A 43 17.19 0.71 -22.68
CA GLY A 43 15.88 1.33 -22.79
C GLY A 43 15.89 2.55 -21.88
N LYS A 44 16.03 3.74 -22.45
CA LYS A 44 15.68 4.98 -21.78
C LYS A 44 14.18 4.89 -21.56
N GLU A 45 13.77 4.51 -20.35
CA GLU A 45 12.51 4.96 -19.79
C GLU A 45 12.64 6.47 -19.68
N ASP A 46 11.84 7.17 -20.45
CA ASP A 46 11.73 8.63 -20.47
C ASP A 46 10.92 9.07 -19.22
N GLY A 47 11.44 8.77 -18.04
CA GLY A 47 10.98 9.35 -16.79
C GLY A 47 11.41 10.80 -16.79
N GLY A 48 10.47 11.74 -16.70
CA GLY A 48 10.74 13.16 -16.67
C GLY A 48 11.89 13.49 -15.69
N ALA A 49 12.74 14.46 -16.03
CA ALA A 49 13.86 14.83 -15.17
C ALA A 49 13.35 15.29 -13.81
N ILE A 50 13.88 14.71 -12.73
CA ILE A 50 13.51 15.07 -11.36
C ILE A 50 13.96 16.49 -11.05
N THR A 51 13.03 17.34 -10.62
CA THR A 51 13.32 18.69 -10.13
C THR A 51 13.88 18.61 -8.70
N ALA A 52 15.11 19.08 -8.52
CA ALA A 52 15.85 18.95 -7.26
C ALA A 52 16.63 20.23 -6.88
N GLU A 53 16.17 21.41 -7.35
CA GLU A 53 16.82 22.68 -7.03
C GLU A 53 16.50 23.14 -5.60
N GLY A 54 17.47 23.79 -4.94
CA GLY A 54 17.27 24.40 -3.62
C GLY A 54 17.04 23.41 -2.49
N LEU A 55 17.52 22.18 -2.61
CA LEU A 55 17.53 21.21 -1.51
C LEU A 55 18.47 21.66 -0.38
N MET A 56 18.13 21.32 0.83
CA MET A 56 19.00 21.50 1.99
C MET A 56 20.14 20.48 1.96
N GLU A 57 21.32 20.91 2.39
CA GLU A 57 22.47 20.02 2.53
C GLU A 57 22.19 18.95 3.59
N THR A 58 22.30 17.70 3.22
CA THR A 58 22.08 16.54 4.09
C THR A 58 23.15 15.48 3.88
N LYS A 59 23.34 14.60 4.84
CA LYS A 59 24.18 13.41 4.69
C LYS A 59 23.53 12.38 3.76
N GLY A 60 22.25 12.48 3.56
CA GLY A 60 21.45 11.44 2.88
C GLY A 60 21.45 10.14 3.68
N GLY A 61 21.22 9.04 3.00
CA GLY A 61 21.22 7.71 3.60
C GLY A 61 20.17 6.80 3.01
N PHE A 62 19.97 5.68 3.67
CA PHE A 62 18.93 4.71 3.31
C PHE A 62 17.56 5.25 3.73
N MET A 63 16.58 5.12 2.83
CA MET A 63 15.19 5.57 3.03
C MET A 63 14.25 4.40 2.72
N SER A 64 13.94 3.60 3.72
CA SER A 64 12.90 2.59 3.62
C SER A 64 11.53 3.25 3.71
N ILE A 65 10.67 3.02 2.73
CA ILE A 65 9.32 3.57 2.64
C ILE A 65 8.32 2.44 2.88
N ALA A 66 7.74 2.39 4.05
CA ALA A 66 6.69 1.44 4.40
C ALA A 66 5.37 1.83 3.72
N THR A 67 4.78 0.93 2.95
CA THR A 67 3.61 1.20 2.10
C THR A 67 2.39 0.37 2.52
N GLY A 68 1.96 -0.56 1.71
CA GLY A 68 0.86 -1.49 1.93
C GLY A 68 1.00 -2.67 0.97
N GLY A 69 -0.04 -3.48 0.85
CA GLY A 69 -0.06 -4.57 -0.13
C GLY A 69 0.01 -4.05 -1.57
N THR A 70 0.60 -4.85 -2.46
CA THR A 70 0.83 -4.47 -3.87
C THR A 70 -0.43 -4.19 -4.69
N GLY A 71 -1.60 -4.67 -4.24
CA GLY A 71 -2.91 -4.38 -4.85
C GLY A 71 -3.54 -3.05 -4.41
N GLY A 72 -2.87 -2.26 -3.54
CA GLY A 72 -3.33 -0.98 -3.03
C GLY A 72 -2.61 0.21 -3.68
N THR A 73 -2.98 1.41 -3.26
CA THR A 73 -2.48 2.68 -3.80
C THR A 73 -1.11 3.07 -3.20
N TYR A 74 -0.81 2.71 -1.95
CA TYR A 74 0.43 3.08 -1.27
C TYR A 74 1.67 2.53 -1.98
N TYR A 75 1.63 1.28 -2.44
CA TYR A 75 2.80 0.61 -3.01
C TYR A 75 3.32 1.29 -4.30
N PRO A 76 2.50 1.54 -5.34
CA PRO A 76 2.96 2.24 -6.54
C PRO A 76 3.40 3.69 -6.23
N LEU A 77 2.70 4.42 -5.35
CA LEU A 77 3.12 5.77 -4.97
C LEU A 77 4.41 5.79 -4.13
N GLY A 78 4.62 4.79 -3.27
CA GLY A 78 5.90 4.60 -2.58
C GLY A 78 7.04 4.29 -3.54
N GLY A 79 6.78 3.52 -4.59
CA GLY A 79 7.73 3.29 -5.69
C GLY A 79 8.09 4.58 -6.43
N ALA A 80 7.10 5.42 -6.73
CA ALA A 80 7.32 6.74 -7.35
C ALA A 80 8.14 7.66 -6.43
N LEU A 81 7.81 7.73 -5.14
CA LEU A 81 8.58 8.51 -4.18
C LEU A 81 10.02 7.99 -4.06
N SER A 82 10.22 6.66 -4.05
CA SER A 82 11.56 6.06 -4.09
C SER A 82 12.34 6.50 -5.34
N ASN A 83 11.69 6.51 -6.51
CA ASN A 83 12.30 6.96 -7.75
C ASN A 83 12.70 8.44 -7.68
N ILE A 84 11.81 9.31 -7.18
CA ILE A 84 12.09 10.74 -6.97
C ILE A 84 13.31 10.92 -6.07
N LEU A 85 13.34 10.27 -4.90
CA LEU A 85 14.45 10.39 -3.95
C LEU A 85 15.77 9.87 -4.50
N ASN A 86 15.78 8.74 -5.20
CA ASN A 86 16.97 8.15 -5.78
C ASN A 86 17.57 8.99 -6.92
N ASN A 87 16.76 9.78 -7.61
CA ASN A 87 17.20 10.61 -8.75
C ASN A 87 17.34 12.10 -8.41
N ALA A 88 17.19 12.48 -7.13
CA ALA A 88 17.27 13.87 -6.68
C ALA A 88 18.70 14.46 -6.65
N GLY A 89 19.73 13.66 -6.94
CA GLY A 89 21.12 14.11 -6.85
C GLY A 89 21.64 14.29 -5.43
N VAL A 90 20.86 13.92 -4.42
CA VAL A 90 21.25 13.79 -3.01
C VAL A 90 21.63 12.34 -2.74
N ASN A 91 22.43 12.10 -1.72
CA ASN A 91 22.88 10.73 -1.41
C ASN A 91 21.78 9.92 -0.70
N TYR A 92 20.57 9.83 -1.31
CA TYR A 92 19.51 8.94 -0.85
C TYR A 92 19.57 7.59 -1.57
N THR A 93 19.24 6.52 -0.84
CA THR A 93 18.98 5.18 -1.37
C THR A 93 17.60 4.75 -0.87
N ALA A 94 16.57 5.05 -1.65
CA ALA A 94 15.18 4.82 -1.28
C ALA A 94 14.63 3.51 -1.84
N THR A 95 13.82 2.81 -1.05
CA THR A 95 13.15 1.57 -1.45
C THR A 95 11.75 1.50 -0.84
N ALA A 96 10.72 1.23 -1.66
CA ALA A 96 9.37 0.96 -1.19
C ALA A 96 9.25 -0.49 -0.70
N GLN A 97 8.63 -0.69 0.47
CA GLN A 97 8.37 -1.99 1.06
C GLN A 97 6.87 -2.27 1.12
N ALA A 98 6.45 -3.47 0.70
CA ALA A 98 5.10 -3.95 0.95
C ALA A 98 4.95 -4.34 2.43
N THR A 99 3.86 -3.90 3.06
CA THR A 99 3.55 -4.12 4.48
C THR A 99 2.06 -4.42 4.66
N GLY A 100 1.62 -4.66 5.90
CA GLY A 100 0.22 -4.69 6.28
C GLY A 100 -0.46 -3.30 6.32
N ALA A 101 0.24 -2.22 5.96
CA ALA A 101 -0.19 -0.83 5.92
C ALA A 101 -0.21 -0.12 7.30
N SER A 102 -1.21 0.73 7.57
CA SER A 102 -1.12 1.86 8.50
C SER A 102 -0.63 1.55 9.91
N VAL A 103 -1.16 0.54 10.58
CA VAL A 103 -0.77 0.21 11.97
C VAL A 103 0.64 -0.39 12.01
N GLU A 104 0.95 -1.28 11.06
CA GLU A 104 2.30 -1.82 10.93
C GLU A 104 3.32 -0.73 10.58
N ASN A 105 2.97 0.19 9.67
CA ASN A 105 3.85 1.28 9.26
C ASN A 105 4.17 2.24 10.42
N VAL A 106 3.20 2.53 11.28
CA VAL A 106 3.44 3.28 12.52
C VAL A 106 4.47 2.57 13.40
N GLU A 107 4.34 1.25 13.57
CA GLU A 107 5.31 0.47 14.35
C GLU A 107 6.69 0.48 13.71
N LEU A 108 6.81 0.30 12.39
CA LEU A 108 8.08 0.32 11.68
C LEU A 108 8.77 1.68 11.81
N VAL A 109 8.03 2.77 11.55
CA VAL A 109 8.58 4.13 11.62
C VAL A 109 9.04 4.49 13.03
N THR A 110 8.21 4.24 14.04
CA THR A 110 8.54 4.62 15.43
C THR A 110 9.63 3.73 16.07
N LYS A 111 9.90 2.55 15.49
CA LYS A 111 11.04 1.70 15.87
C LYS A 111 12.32 2.01 15.09
N GLY A 112 12.22 2.74 13.98
CA GLY A 112 13.33 3.01 13.07
C GLY A 112 13.64 1.87 12.11
N ASP A 113 12.66 1.00 11.86
CA ASP A 113 12.72 -0.08 10.86
C ASP A 113 12.29 0.41 9.46
N ALA A 114 11.67 1.59 9.39
CA ALA A 114 11.41 2.38 8.19
C ALA A 114 11.58 3.87 8.48
N GLU A 115 12.05 4.63 7.49
CA GLU A 115 12.23 6.08 7.61
C GLU A 115 10.93 6.83 7.32
N ILE A 116 10.12 6.34 6.36
CA ILE A 116 8.88 6.97 5.91
C ILE A 116 7.77 5.93 5.94
N GLY A 117 6.57 6.32 6.37
CA GLY A 117 5.38 5.47 6.33
C GLY A 117 4.21 6.14 5.61
N PHE A 118 3.51 5.37 4.75
CA PHE A 118 2.18 5.73 4.29
C PHE A 118 1.15 5.22 5.29
N ILE A 119 0.31 6.11 5.83
CA ILE A 119 -0.72 5.75 6.80
C ILE A 119 -2.01 6.55 6.59
N GLN A 120 -3.09 6.09 7.20
CA GLN A 120 -4.34 6.84 7.31
C GLN A 120 -4.25 7.87 8.45
N ASN A 121 -4.91 9.01 8.30
CA ASN A 121 -4.88 10.10 9.28
C ASN A 121 -5.57 9.76 10.61
N ASP A 122 -6.60 8.94 10.59
CA ASP A 122 -7.25 8.40 11.78
C ASP A 122 -6.29 7.51 12.58
N VAL A 123 -5.59 6.59 11.90
CA VAL A 123 -4.55 5.73 12.51
C VAL A 123 -3.40 6.56 13.07
N ALA A 124 -2.97 7.62 12.36
CA ALA A 124 -1.97 8.56 12.86
C ALA A 124 -2.40 9.19 14.19
N TYR A 125 -3.65 9.67 14.26
CA TYR A 125 -4.21 10.24 15.48
C TYR A 125 -4.26 9.23 16.62
N TYR A 126 -4.76 8.02 16.38
CA TYR A 126 -4.85 6.98 17.40
C TYR A 126 -3.46 6.61 17.93
N ALA A 127 -2.48 6.50 17.06
CA ALA A 127 -1.11 6.23 17.44
C ALA A 127 -0.50 7.35 18.30
N ALA A 128 -0.63 8.60 17.86
CA ALA A 128 -0.09 9.75 18.57
C ALA A 128 -0.76 10.00 19.93
N ASN A 129 -1.99 9.55 20.13
CA ASN A 129 -2.73 9.72 21.38
C ASN A 129 -2.78 8.46 22.25
N GLY A 130 -2.43 7.28 21.73
CA GLY A 130 -2.51 6.00 22.43
C GLY A 130 -3.95 5.57 22.68
N THR A 131 -4.79 5.63 21.64
CA THR A 131 -6.21 5.27 21.68
C THR A 131 -6.53 4.20 20.63
N GLU A 132 -7.72 3.66 20.63
CA GLU A 132 -8.20 2.61 19.73
C GLU A 132 -7.19 1.44 19.66
N THR A 133 -6.72 1.08 18.48
CA THR A 133 -5.76 -0.01 18.29
C THR A 133 -4.40 0.23 18.98
N PHE A 134 -4.12 1.47 19.43
CA PHE A 134 -2.93 1.84 20.17
C PHE A 134 -3.19 2.11 21.67
N ASP A 135 -4.31 1.64 22.20
CA ASP A 135 -4.63 1.84 23.63
C ASP A 135 -3.46 1.35 24.52
N GLY A 136 -3.01 2.24 25.39
CA GLY A 136 -1.83 2.01 26.24
C GLY A 136 -0.48 1.97 25.51
N ASN A 137 -0.42 2.22 24.20
CA ASN A 137 0.81 2.19 23.38
C ASN A 137 1.00 3.48 22.55
N LYS A 138 1.03 4.62 23.23
CA LYS A 138 1.17 5.93 22.60
C LYS A 138 2.49 6.07 21.82
N LYS A 139 2.41 6.53 20.58
CA LYS A 139 3.56 6.80 19.67
C LYS A 139 3.83 8.30 19.59
N SER A 140 4.37 8.86 20.65
CA SER A 140 4.58 10.32 20.79
C SER A 140 5.64 10.90 19.84
N SER A 141 6.51 10.06 19.28
CA SER A 141 7.55 10.48 18.32
C SER A 141 7.07 10.55 16.86
N LEU A 142 5.84 10.11 16.56
CA LEU A 142 5.29 10.14 15.22
C LEU A 142 5.03 11.59 14.77
N ARG A 143 5.49 11.94 13.56
CA ARG A 143 5.29 13.26 12.94
C ARG A 143 4.73 13.12 11.54
N GLY A 144 3.83 14.03 11.15
CA GLY A 144 3.31 14.13 9.80
C GLY A 144 4.27 14.87 8.87
N LEU A 145 4.43 14.38 7.64
CA LEU A 145 5.07 15.14 6.57
C LEU A 145 4.04 15.92 5.76
N CYS A 146 3.07 15.22 5.20
CA CYS A 146 1.97 15.81 4.41
C CYS A 146 0.81 14.83 4.29
N CYS A 147 -0.37 15.36 3.96
CA CYS A 147 -1.51 14.59 3.47
C CYS A 147 -1.43 14.47 1.94
N LEU A 148 -2.02 13.40 1.39
CA LEU A 148 -1.88 13.05 -0.02
C LEU A 148 -3.22 13.07 -0.77
N TYR A 149 -4.09 12.10 -0.54
CA TYR A 149 -5.36 11.92 -1.24
C TYR A 149 -6.39 11.21 -0.34
N PRO A 150 -7.70 11.35 -0.62
CA PRO A 150 -8.73 10.63 0.13
C PRO A 150 -8.67 9.12 -0.13
N GLU A 151 -8.80 8.34 0.93
CA GLU A 151 -8.91 6.89 0.90
C GLU A 151 -10.32 6.46 1.24
N VAL A 152 -10.99 5.90 0.26
CA VAL A 152 -12.40 5.54 0.36
C VAL A 152 -12.53 4.13 0.91
N VAL A 153 -13.38 3.94 1.91
CA VAL A 153 -13.76 2.61 2.37
C VAL A 153 -14.72 2.01 1.36
N GLN A 154 -14.30 0.95 0.71
CA GLN A 154 -15.02 0.26 -0.34
C GLN A 154 -15.32 -1.16 0.11
N ILE A 155 -16.54 -1.59 -0.10
CA ILE A 155 -17.02 -2.92 0.29
C ILE A 155 -17.51 -3.61 -0.97
N ALA A 156 -16.79 -4.63 -1.42
CA ALA A 156 -17.22 -5.45 -2.53
C ALA A 156 -17.74 -6.80 -2.02
N ALA A 157 -18.89 -7.20 -2.52
CA ALA A 157 -19.46 -8.50 -2.27
C ALA A 157 -19.67 -9.26 -3.58
N SER A 158 -19.48 -10.59 -3.60
CA SER A 158 -19.91 -11.42 -4.72
C SER A 158 -21.39 -11.20 -4.98
N ALA A 159 -21.79 -11.03 -6.24
CA ALA A 159 -23.20 -10.87 -6.60
C ALA A 159 -24.06 -12.08 -6.15
N GLU A 160 -23.46 -13.27 -6.12
CA GLU A 160 -24.11 -14.51 -5.69
C GLU A 160 -24.37 -14.56 -4.17
N SER A 161 -23.62 -13.77 -3.37
CA SER A 161 -23.77 -13.74 -1.91
C SER A 161 -25.12 -13.17 -1.44
N GLY A 162 -25.77 -12.38 -2.30
CA GLY A 162 -27.02 -11.68 -2.00
C GLY A 162 -26.85 -10.46 -1.09
N ILE A 163 -25.63 -10.08 -0.72
CA ILE A 163 -25.32 -8.92 0.13
C ILE A 163 -25.59 -7.63 -0.64
N LYS A 164 -26.35 -6.71 -0.03
CA LYS A 164 -26.70 -5.39 -0.60
C LYS A 164 -26.52 -4.25 0.41
N THR A 165 -26.46 -4.56 1.67
CA THR A 165 -26.30 -3.62 2.79
C THR A 165 -25.26 -4.16 3.76
N ILE A 166 -24.79 -3.33 4.69
CA ILE A 166 -23.87 -3.75 5.73
C ILE A 166 -24.54 -4.74 6.70
N ASP A 167 -25.84 -4.60 6.94
CA ASP A 167 -26.57 -5.55 7.79
C ASP A 167 -26.62 -6.98 7.21
N ASP A 168 -26.52 -7.12 5.89
CA ASP A 168 -26.49 -8.44 5.23
C ASP A 168 -25.16 -9.18 5.46
N LEU A 169 -24.15 -8.54 6.05
CA LEU A 169 -22.87 -9.17 6.39
C LEU A 169 -22.99 -10.18 7.55
N LYS A 170 -24.05 -10.10 8.34
CA LYS A 170 -24.27 -11.05 9.44
C LYS A 170 -24.33 -12.48 8.91
N GLY A 171 -23.54 -13.37 9.53
CA GLY A 171 -23.40 -14.76 9.12
C GLY A 171 -22.58 -14.98 7.84
N LYS A 172 -22.01 -13.95 7.21
CA LYS A 172 -21.21 -14.04 5.99
C LYS A 172 -19.70 -14.15 6.29
N LYS A 173 -18.96 -14.66 5.32
CA LYS A 173 -17.49 -14.74 5.37
C LYS A 173 -16.94 -13.44 4.82
N VAL A 174 -16.26 -12.66 5.65
CA VAL A 174 -15.84 -11.30 5.33
C VAL A 174 -14.34 -11.11 5.53
N ALA A 175 -13.65 -10.59 4.51
CA ALA A 175 -12.28 -10.10 4.67
C ALA A 175 -12.30 -8.66 5.21
N VAL A 176 -11.58 -8.44 6.30
CA VAL A 176 -11.57 -7.18 7.07
C VAL A 176 -10.27 -6.38 6.91
N GLY A 177 -9.50 -6.68 5.87
CA GLY A 177 -8.17 -6.09 5.63
C GLY A 177 -7.04 -6.98 6.16
N ALA A 178 -5.80 -6.62 5.82
CA ALA A 178 -4.62 -7.34 6.29
C ALA A 178 -4.43 -7.15 7.81
N PRO A 179 -3.76 -8.08 8.50
CA PRO A 179 -3.39 -7.85 9.89
C PRO A 179 -2.55 -6.59 10.04
N GLY A 180 -2.88 -5.73 11.01
CA GLY A 180 -2.15 -4.46 11.21
C GLY A 180 -2.47 -3.38 10.17
N SER A 181 -3.60 -3.48 9.45
CA SER A 181 -4.05 -2.47 8.50
C SER A 181 -4.95 -1.43 9.15
N GLY A 182 -4.99 -0.23 8.56
CA GLY A 182 -6.01 0.77 8.88
C GLY A 182 -7.40 0.34 8.42
N VAL A 183 -7.49 -0.54 7.40
CA VAL A 183 -8.77 -1.13 6.96
C VAL A 183 -9.47 -1.85 8.10
N GLU A 184 -8.74 -2.66 8.87
CA GLU A 184 -9.33 -3.38 10.02
C GLU A 184 -9.90 -2.42 11.06
N VAL A 185 -9.23 -1.27 11.28
CA VAL A 185 -9.73 -0.21 12.18
C VAL A 185 -11.05 0.35 11.63
N ASN A 186 -11.08 0.71 10.34
CA ASN A 186 -12.28 1.24 9.70
C ASN A 186 -13.44 0.24 9.72
N VAL A 187 -13.18 -1.06 9.46
CA VAL A 187 -14.21 -2.11 9.51
C VAL A 187 -14.84 -2.19 10.89
N LYS A 188 -14.04 -2.23 11.96
CA LYS A 188 -14.57 -2.26 13.33
C LYS A 188 -15.47 -1.07 13.61
N GLN A 189 -15.07 0.13 13.20
CA GLN A 189 -15.83 1.35 13.43
C GLN A 189 -17.13 1.40 12.62
N ILE A 190 -17.10 0.96 11.35
CA ILE A 190 -18.28 0.89 10.50
C ILE A 190 -19.26 -0.17 11.03
N LEU A 191 -18.78 -1.34 11.41
CA LEU A 191 -19.64 -2.39 11.98
C LEU A 191 -20.24 -1.94 13.32
N ASP A 192 -19.47 -1.25 14.15
CA ASP A 192 -19.93 -0.75 15.46
C ASP A 192 -21.13 0.21 15.33
N VAL A 193 -21.11 1.18 14.41
CA VAL A 193 -22.26 2.07 14.18
C VAL A 193 -23.48 1.35 13.57
N HIS A 194 -23.30 0.14 13.02
CA HIS A 194 -24.39 -0.74 12.58
C HIS A 194 -24.81 -1.74 13.66
N GLY A 195 -24.20 -1.70 14.86
CA GLY A 195 -24.46 -2.65 15.94
C GLY A 195 -24.07 -4.08 15.56
N ILE A 196 -23.01 -4.24 14.78
CA ILE A 196 -22.47 -5.53 14.34
C ILE A 196 -21.08 -5.70 14.95
N THR A 197 -20.78 -6.88 15.44
CA THR A 197 -19.46 -7.27 15.91
C THR A 197 -18.87 -8.36 15.02
N TYR A 198 -17.61 -8.69 15.19
CA TYR A 198 -16.99 -9.80 14.46
C TYR A 198 -17.64 -11.16 14.79
N ASP A 199 -18.23 -11.31 15.99
CA ASP A 199 -18.96 -12.52 16.39
C ASP A 199 -20.29 -12.72 15.63
N ASP A 200 -20.84 -11.64 15.04
CA ASP A 200 -22.04 -11.71 14.21
C ASP A 200 -21.73 -12.16 12.77
N LEU A 201 -20.44 -12.14 12.36
CA LEU A 201 -20.01 -12.60 11.05
C LEU A 201 -19.86 -14.13 11.03
N GLY A 202 -20.08 -14.73 9.88
CA GLY A 202 -19.89 -16.18 9.71
C GLY A 202 -18.42 -16.62 9.77
N LYS A 203 -17.53 -15.78 9.25
CA LYS A 203 -16.07 -15.92 9.32
C LYS A 203 -15.42 -14.56 9.10
N VAL A 204 -14.36 -14.28 9.85
CA VAL A 204 -13.47 -13.13 9.64
C VAL A 204 -12.16 -13.60 9.06
N ASP A 205 -11.77 -13.06 7.92
CA ASP A 205 -10.49 -13.33 7.27
C ASP A 205 -9.66 -12.05 7.21
N TYR A 206 -8.38 -12.17 7.53
CA TYR A 206 -7.40 -11.08 7.48
C TYR A 206 -6.55 -11.25 6.22
N LEU A 207 -6.87 -10.49 5.17
CA LEU A 207 -6.30 -10.67 3.84
C LEU A 207 -5.82 -9.33 3.26
N SER A 208 -4.78 -9.39 2.45
CA SER A 208 -4.44 -8.28 1.54
C SER A 208 -5.53 -8.08 0.49
N PHE A 209 -5.54 -6.93 -0.18
CA PHE A 209 -6.56 -6.63 -1.21
C PHE A 209 -6.57 -7.63 -2.36
N ALA A 210 -5.38 -8.07 -2.81
CA ALA A 210 -5.26 -9.05 -3.87
C ALA A 210 -5.78 -10.43 -3.44
N GLU A 211 -5.38 -10.90 -2.24
CA GLU A 211 -5.88 -12.17 -1.69
C GLU A 211 -7.40 -12.15 -1.48
N ALA A 212 -7.94 -11.03 -0.98
CA ALA A 212 -9.38 -10.88 -0.79
C ALA A 212 -10.14 -10.95 -2.14
N ALA A 213 -9.63 -10.26 -3.18
CA ALA A 213 -10.20 -10.33 -4.52
C ALA A 213 -10.17 -11.77 -5.07
N ASP A 214 -9.07 -12.50 -4.91
CA ASP A 214 -8.95 -13.89 -5.35
C ASP A 214 -9.87 -14.84 -4.56
N GLN A 215 -10.07 -14.59 -3.26
CA GLN A 215 -10.98 -15.40 -2.46
C GLN A 215 -12.47 -15.11 -2.77
N ILE A 216 -12.83 -13.88 -3.16
CA ILE A 216 -14.16 -13.59 -3.72
C ILE A 216 -14.35 -14.35 -5.02
N LYS A 217 -13.39 -14.29 -5.95
CA LYS A 217 -13.43 -15.02 -7.24
C LYS A 217 -13.63 -16.53 -7.04
N SER A 218 -12.99 -17.10 -6.04
CA SER A 218 -13.07 -18.55 -5.75
C SER A 218 -14.25 -18.94 -4.85
N GLY A 219 -15.08 -18.00 -4.40
CA GLY A 219 -16.21 -18.25 -3.49
C GLY A 219 -15.81 -18.67 -2.07
N GLN A 220 -14.56 -18.40 -1.68
CA GLN A 220 -14.08 -18.72 -0.33
C GLN A 220 -14.57 -17.70 0.70
N ILE A 221 -14.75 -16.44 0.28
CA ILE A 221 -15.36 -15.37 1.06
C ILE A 221 -16.51 -14.73 0.29
N ASP A 222 -17.43 -14.10 1.00
CA ASP A 222 -18.65 -13.49 0.46
C ASP A 222 -18.47 -12.00 0.16
N ALA A 223 -17.67 -11.30 0.97
CA ALA A 223 -17.39 -9.88 0.84
C ALA A 223 -16.00 -9.51 1.39
N ALA A 224 -15.49 -8.36 0.96
CA ALA A 224 -14.25 -7.80 1.45
C ALA A 224 -14.33 -6.28 1.59
N PHE A 225 -13.62 -5.76 2.60
CA PHE A 225 -13.39 -4.34 2.78
C PHE A 225 -11.99 -3.98 2.29
N ILE A 226 -11.89 -2.83 1.63
CA ILE A 226 -10.63 -2.15 1.36
C ILE A 226 -10.77 -0.67 1.70
N THR A 227 -9.70 -0.02 2.12
CA THR A 227 -9.60 1.44 2.24
C THR A 227 -8.46 1.88 1.34
N ALA A 228 -8.80 2.50 0.24
CA ALA A 228 -7.87 2.87 -0.82
C ALA A 228 -8.44 3.98 -1.69
N ALA A 229 -7.63 4.55 -2.57
CA ALA A 229 -8.13 5.40 -3.64
C ALA A 229 -9.06 4.61 -4.60
N ILE A 230 -9.99 5.30 -5.25
CA ILE A 230 -10.88 4.74 -6.27
C ILE A 230 -10.41 5.22 -7.66
N PRO A 231 -10.32 4.31 -8.66
CA PRO A 231 -10.46 2.88 -8.54
C PRO A 231 -9.22 2.21 -7.92
N SER A 232 -9.41 1.12 -7.17
CA SER A 232 -8.30 0.26 -6.73
C SER A 232 -8.01 -0.81 -7.79
N SER A 233 -6.74 -1.18 -7.95
CA SER A 233 -6.36 -2.22 -8.92
C SER A 233 -7.00 -3.57 -8.61
N ALA A 234 -7.04 -3.97 -7.33
CA ALA A 234 -7.64 -5.22 -6.90
C ALA A 234 -9.13 -5.33 -7.27
N TYR A 235 -9.92 -4.27 -7.02
CA TYR A 235 -11.35 -4.30 -7.36
C TYR A 235 -11.61 -4.06 -8.84
N THR A 236 -10.75 -3.34 -9.55
CA THR A 236 -10.83 -3.20 -11.02
C THR A 236 -10.65 -4.58 -11.69
N GLU A 237 -9.64 -5.35 -11.29
CA GLU A 237 -9.40 -6.68 -11.79
C GLU A 237 -10.55 -7.64 -11.43
N LEU A 238 -11.01 -7.61 -10.17
CA LEU A 238 -12.13 -8.41 -9.70
C LEU A 238 -13.39 -8.13 -10.54
N ALA A 239 -13.81 -6.87 -10.68
CA ALA A 239 -15.00 -6.46 -11.43
C ALA A 239 -14.91 -6.77 -12.92
N THR A 240 -13.71 -6.91 -13.49
CA THR A 240 -13.53 -7.28 -14.90
C THR A 240 -13.91 -8.73 -15.16
N THR A 241 -13.68 -9.61 -14.21
CA THR A 241 -13.80 -11.07 -14.33
C THR A 241 -14.99 -11.67 -13.59
N HIS A 242 -15.52 -10.97 -12.58
CA HIS A 242 -16.61 -11.45 -11.71
C HIS A 242 -17.65 -10.36 -11.50
N ASP A 243 -18.90 -10.76 -11.35
CA ASP A 243 -19.98 -9.85 -11.00
C ASP A 243 -19.93 -9.57 -9.49
N ILE A 244 -19.79 -8.31 -9.13
CA ILE A 244 -19.75 -7.84 -7.76
C ILE A 244 -20.79 -6.76 -7.48
N ASN A 245 -21.22 -6.66 -6.23
CA ASN A 245 -21.97 -5.54 -5.71
C ASN A 245 -21.03 -4.68 -4.85
N LEU A 246 -20.97 -3.38 -5.13
CA LEU A 246 -20.40 -2.42 -4.20
C LEU A 246 -21.47 -2.04 -3.19
N ILE A 247 -21.16 -2.14 -1.91
CA ILE A 247 -22.11 -1.94 -0.83
C ILE A 247 -22.00 -0.51 -0.33
N PRO A 248 -23.09 0.29 -0.41
CA PRO A 248 -23.10 1.65 0.12
C PRO A 248 -23.11 1.67 1.64
N ILE A 249 -22.65 2.78 2.20
CA ILE A 249 -22.87 3.13 3.62
C ILE A 249 -24.07 4.08 3.66
N ALA A 250 -25.10 3.71 4.41
CA ALA A 250 -26.29 4.53 4.54
C ALA A 250 -25.96 5.91 5.13
N GLU A 251 -26.58 6.97 4.64
CA GLU A 251 -26.21 8.35 5.00
C GLU A 251 -26.37 8.64 6.50
N ASP A 252 -27.38 8.09 7.14
CA ASP A 252 -27.57 8.20 8.58
C ASP A 252 -26.44 7.53 9.35
N LYS A 253 -25.94 6.39 8.86
CA LYS A 253 -24.81 5.66 9.45
C LYS A 253 -23.47 6.34 9.15
N ALA A 254 -23.31 6.90 7.95
CA ALA A 254 -22.15 7.75 7.63
C ALA A 254 -22.08 8.97 8.57
N LYS A 255 -23.23 9.61 8.84
CA LYS A 255 -23.31 10.73 9.78
C LYS A 255 -22.95 10.32 11.20
N GLU A 256 -23.53 9.20 11.70
CA GLU A 256 -23.19 8.65 13.02
C GLU A 256 -21.70 8.33 13.14
N LEU A 257 -21.11 7.74 12.09
CA LEU A 257 -19.69 7.43 12.04
C LEU A 257 -18.82 8.70 12.12
N ILE A 258 -19.17 9.75 11.34
CA ILE A 258 -18.43 11.03 11.34
C ILE A 258 -18.55 11.75 12.69
N GLU A 259 -19.73 11.70 13.32
CA GLU A 259 -19.93 12.29 14.67
C GLU A 259 -19.06 11.58 15.72
N LYS A 260 -18.90 10.27 15.61
CA LYS A 260 -18.11 9.47 16.55
C LYS A 260 -16.60 9.50 16.23
N TYR A 261 -16.26 9.49 14.96
CA TYR A 261 -14.88 9.44 14.44
C TYR A 261 -14.68 10.56 13.40
N PRO A 262 -14.28 11.76 13.81
CA PRO A 262 -14.30 12.97 12.98
C PRO A 262 -13.25 13.02 11.86
N PHE A 263 -12.54 11.92 11.63
CA PHE A 263 -11.58 11.76 10.51
C PHE A 263 -12.27 11.33 9.22
N TYR A 264 -13.48 10.76 9.32
CA TYR A 264 -14.25 10.38 8.15
C TYR A 264 -14.92 11.59 7.50
N VAL A 265 -15.01 11.51 6.19
CA VAL A 265 -15.84 12.41 5.38
C VAL A 265 -16.82 11.56 4.56
N ASN A 266 -18.04 12.05 4.37
CA ASN A 266 -18.98 11.43 3.43
C ASN A 266 -18.53 11.74 2.00
N LEU A 267 -18.53 10.73 1.14
CA LEU A 267 -18.13 10.83 -0.25
C LEU A 267 -19.12 10.11 -1.14
N HIS A 268 -19.52 10.76 -2.22
CA HIS A 268 -20.32 10.15 -3.28
C HIS A 268 -19.43 9.85 -4.46
N ILE A 269 -19.38 8.57 -4.85
CA ILE A 269 -18.63 8.16 -6.04
C ILE A 269 -19.58 8.09 -7.24
N THR A 270 -19.09 8.59 -8.37
CA THR A 270 -19.84 8.58 -9.62
C THR A 270 -20.01 7.15 -10.15
N PRO A 271 -21.06 6.88 -10.95
CA PRO A 271 -21.16 5.65 -11.69
C PRO A 271 -19.94 5.42 -12.58
N THR A 272 -19.64 4.14 -12.87
CA THR A 272 -18.59 3.70 -13.80
C THR A 272 -17.14 3.70 -13.28
N GLU A 273 -16.91 3.90 -11.98
CA GLU A 273 -15.57 3.69 -11.41
C GLU A 273 -15.13 2.22 -11.53
N TYR A 274 -16.09 1.29 -11.41
CA TYR A 274 -15.87 -0.13 -11.65
C TYR A 274 -16.89 -0.68 -12.66
N LYS A 275 -16.51 -1.72 -13.39
CA LYS A 275 -17.43 -2.41 -14.31
C LYS A 275 -18.64 -2.94 -13.55
N GLY A 276 -19.83 -2.66 -14.05
CA GLY A 276 -21.10 -3.08 -13.44
C GLY A 276 -21.65 -2.12 -12.38
N GLN A 277 -20.91 -1.08 -11.99
CA GLN A 277 -21.42 -0.01 -11.15
C GLN A 277 -22.17 1.01 -12.04
N ASP A 278 -23.49 1.01 -11.97
CA ASP A 278 -24.38 1.85 -12.78
C ASP A 278 -25.06 2.98 -11.98
N LYS A 279 -24.75 3.10 -10.68
CA LYS A 279 -25.37 4.06 -9.76
C LYS A 279 -24.29 4.79 -8.93
N GLU A 280 -24.65 6.01 -8.54
CA GLU A 280 -23.92 6.72 -7.51
C GLU A 280 -24.00 5.94 -6.18
N LEU A 281 -22.90 5.92 -5.43
CA LEU A 281 -22.82 5.28 -4.12
C LEU A 281 -22.35 6.27 -3.07
N SER A 282 -23.03 6.28 -1.94
CA SER A 282 -22.57 6.96 -0.72
C SER A 282 -21.59 6.07 0.01
N LEU A 283 -20.39 6.56 0.25
CA LEU A 283 -19.30 5.90 0.96
C LEU A 283 -18.68 6.88 1.96
N VAL A 284 -17.73 6.41 2.73
CA VAL A 284 -16.92 7.24 3.61
C VAL A 284 -15.45 7.15 3.24
N ALA A 285 -14.71 8.21 3.52
CA ALA A 285 -13.29 8.28 3.27
C ALA A 285 -12.54 8.83 4.48
N VAL A 286 -11.29 8.42 4.63
CA VAL A 286 -10.27 9.02 5.49
C VAL A 286 -9.19 9.65 4.60
N GLN A 287 -8.17 10.27 5.17
CA GLN A 287 -7.09 10.90 4.40
C GLN A 287 -5.81 10.09 4.53
N SER A 288 -5.14 9.82 3.40
CA SER A 288 -3.79 9.27 3.41
C SER A 288 -2.76 10.33 3.74
N MET A 289 -1.67 9.95 4.39
CA MET A 289 -0.59 10.84 4.75
C MET A 289 0.76 10.14 4.79
N LEU A 290 1.83 10.91 4.67
CA LEU A 290 3.19 10.47 4.96
C LEU A 290 3.56 10.85 6.38
N VAL A 291 4.22 9.91 7.07
CA VAL A 291 4.73 10.09 8.42
C VAL A 291 6.16 9.65 8.55
N VAL A 292 6.84 10.19 9.57
CA VAL A 292 8.22 9.90 9.95
C VAL A 292 8.34 9.89 11.48
N ASP A 293 9.46 9.41 12.01
CA ASP A 293 9.83 9.60 13.42
C ASP A 293 10.41 11.01 13.62
N GLU A 294 10.19 11.62 14.78
CA GLU A 294 10.71 12.95 15.14
C GLU A 294 12.25 13.07 15.08
N LYS A 295 12.95 11.93 15.03
CA LYS A 295 14.42 11.89 14.92
C LYS A 295 14.93 12.11 13.49
N MET A 296 14.04 12.09 12.48
CA MET A 296 14.45 12.49 11.14
C MET A 296 15.01 13.91 11.18
N SER A 297 16.07 14.18 10.41
CA SER A 297 16.62 15.53 10.37
C SER A 297 15.63 16.52 9.72
N ASP A 298 15.68 17.79 10.13
CA ASP A 298 14.86 18.84 9.51
C ASP A 298 15.18 18.98 8.02
N GLU A 299 16.44 18.78 7.64
CA GLU A 299 16.92 18.82 6.25
C GLU A 299 16.29 17.70 5.41
N ASP A 300 16.29 16.47 5.93
CA ASP A 300 15.70 15.32 5.21
C ASP A 300 14.19 15.48 5.09
N ALA A 301 13.49 15.84 6.16
CA ALA A 301 12.05 16.05 6.13
C ALA A 301 11.64 17.18 5.16
N TYR A 302 12.40 18.29 5.15
CA TYR A 302 12.22 19.38 4.19
C TYR A 302 12.43 18.89 2.75
N ASN A 303 13.53 18.20 2.48
CA ASN A 303 13.88 17.72 1.15
C ASN A 303 12.86 16.71 0.61
N ILE A 304 12.40 15.78 1.45
CA ILE A 304 11.39 14.77 1.05
C ILE A 304 10.10 15.47 0.60
N VAL A 305 9.60 16.41 1.39
CA VAL A 305 8.35 17.13 1.07
C VAL A 305 8.52 17.99 -0.17
N LYS A 306 9.62 18.73 -0.27
CA LYS A 306 9.95 19.55 -1.44
C LYS A 306 10.03 18.70 -2.70
N LEU A 307 10.80 17.61 -2.66
CA LEU A 307 10.96 16.70 -3.80
C LEU A 307 9.62 16.09 -4.22
N LEU A 308 8.79 15.68 -3.28
CA LEU A 308 7.45 15.18 -3.60
C LEU A 308 6.62 16.22 -4.38
N PHE A 309 6.47 17.44 -3.82
CA PHE A 309 5.58 18.44 -4.40
C PHE A 309 6.12 19.11 -5.66
N GLU A 310 7.42 19.10 -5.89
CA GLU A 310 8.02 19.60 -7.14
C GLU A 310 8.08 18.53 -8.25
N ASN A 311 7.73 17.26 -7.96
CA ASN A 311 7.75 16.16 -8.91
C ASN A 311 6.41 15.39 -8.96
N LEU A 312 5.29 16.09 -8.86
CA LEU A 312 3.96 15.47 -8.84
C LEU A 312 3.60 14.73 -10.13
N ASP A 313 4.21 15.06 -11.27
CA ASP A 313 4.00 14.33 -12.52
C ASP A 313 4.48 12.88 -12.40
N THR A 314 5.60 12.61 -11.74
CA THR A 314 6.08 11.25 -11.45
C THR A 314 5.08 10.47 -10.58
N MET A 315 4.49 11.13 -9.58
CA MET A 315 3.44 10.52 -8.75
C MET A 315 2.20 10.16 -9.56
N LYS A 316 1.77 11.08 -10.44
CA LYS A 316 0.60 10.89 -11.32
C LYS A 316 0.81 9.80 -12.36
N GLU A 317 2.01 9.67 -12.91
CA GLU A 317 2.35 8.62 -13.87
C GLU A 317 2.32 7.22 -13.21
N SER A 318 2.68 7.12 -11.94
CA SER A 318 2.70 5.84 -11.22
C SER A 318 1.31 5.33 -10.83
N HIS A 319 0.37 6.25 -10.55
CA HIS A 319 -1.00 5.92 -10.18
C HIS A 319 -1.93 7.11 -10.45
N ALA A 320 -3.12 6.87 -10.99
CA ALA A 320 -4.09 7.91 -11.35
C ALA A 320 -4.35 8.91 -10.19
N ARG A 321 -4.40 8.42 -8.96
CA ARG A 321 -4.62 9.23 -7.75
C ARG A 321 -3.38 9.99 -7.26
N GLY A 322 -2.22 9.76 -7.85
CA GLY A 322 -1.08 10.69 -7.72
C GLY A 322 -1.42 12.09 -8.22
N GLY A 323 -2.39 12.21 -9.15
CA GLY A 323 -2.91 13.50 -9.61
C GLY A 323 -3.81 14.25 -8.61
N ASP A 324 -4.25 13.60 -7.53
CA ASP A 324 -5.04 14.24 -6.45
C ASP A 324 -4.13 14.87 -5.38
N ILE A 325 -2.84 14.54 -5.39
CA ILE A 325 -1.84 15.12 -4.48
C ILE A 325 -1.59 16.56 -4.90
N ALA A 326 -1.84 17.50 -4.00
CA ALA A 326 -1.74 18.92 -4.29
C ALA A 326 -1.16 19.69 -3.10
N LEU A 327 -0.28 20.65 -3.40
CA LEU A 327 0.43 21.43 -2.38
C LEU A 327 -0.52 22.25 -1.50
N ASP A 328 -1.55 22.81 -2.07
CA ASP A 328 -2.57 23.60 -1.37
C ASP A 328 -3.43 22.77 -0.42
N LYS A 329 -3.44 21.43 -0.59
CA LYS A 329 -4.15 20.47 0.27
C LYS A 329 -3.22 19.66 1.18
N ALA A 330 -1.93 19.94 1.13
CA ALA A 330 -0.90 19.13 1.82
C ALA A 330 -1.08 18.99 3.34
N LEU A 331 -1.85 19.87 3.97
CA LEU A 331 -2.14 19.82 5.41
C LEU A 331 -3.63 19.58 5.71
N ASP A 332 -4.47 19.38 4.70
CA ASP A 332 -5.90 19.11 4.89
C ASP A 332 -6.08 17.70 5.46
N GLY A 333 -6.66 17.60 6.66
CA GLY A 333 -6.82 16.34 7.36
C GLY A 333 -5.60 15.89 8.16
N MET A 334 -4.55 16.72 8.28
CA MET A 334 -3.40 16.47 9.15
C MET A 334 -3.86 16.33 10.60
N SER A 335 -3.68 15.15 11.16
CA SER A 335 -4.24 14.75 12.45
C SER A 335 -3.23 14.74 13.60
N ILE A 336 -1.94 14.93 13.29
CA ILE A 336 -0.82 14.92 14.23
C ILE A 336 0.12 16.11 13.97
N GLU A 337 1.07 16.31 14.85
CA GLU A 337 2.07 17.36 14.71
C GLU A 337 2.90 17.20 13.44
N VAL A 338 3.04 18.27 12.67
CA VAL A 338 3.87 18.30 11.46
C VAL A 338 5.34 18.32 11.85
N HIS A 339 6.19 17.58 11.12
CA HIS A 339 7.64 17.62 11.34
C HIS A 339 8.19 19.02 11.06
N PRO A 340 9.09 19.58 11.91
CA PRO A 340 9.57 20.95 11.73
C PRO A 340 10.19 21.24 10.35
N GLY A 341 10.92 20.27 9.77
CA GLY A 341 11.48 20.39 8.44
C GLY A 341 10.40 20.47 7.35
N ALA A 342 9.33 19.68 7.43
CA ALA A 342 8.19 19.75 6.54
C ALA A 342 7.43 21.09 6.69
N GLN A 343 7.21 21.54 7.94
CA GLN A 343 6.57 22.82 8.22
C GLN A 343 7.36 23.99 7.61
N LYS A 344 8.69 23.93 7.68
CA LYS A 344 9.57 24.95 7.06
C LYS A 344 9.33 25.08 5.56
N TYR A 345 9.22 23.95 4.83
CA TYR A 345 8.90 23.98 3.40
C TYR A 345 7.55 24.65 3.14
N PHE A 346 6.52 24.25 3.89
CA PHE A 346 5.17 24.85 3.72
C PHE A 346 5.12 26.33 4.02
N ASP A 347 5.90 26.80 5.00
CA ASP A 347 6.00 28.23 5.34
C ASP A 347 6.72 29.06 4.25
N GLU A 348 7.64 28.43 3.52
CA GLU A 348 8.36 29.07 2.40
C GLU A 348 7.48 29.20 1.15
N VAL A 349 6.69 28.18 0.81
CA VAL A 349 5.86 28.17 -0.41
C VAL A 349 4.53 28.90 -0.26
N LYS A 350 4.10 29.22 0.97
CA LYS A 350 2.91 30.06 1.25
C LYS A 350 3.17 31.56 1.14
N LYS A 351 4.42 31.98 0.98
CA LYS A 351 4.83 33.38 0.81
C LYS A 351 4.76 33.81 -0.65
#